data_df2e8a2b0fbc342a2a3742189f3eea6f
#
_entry.id   df2e8a2b0fbc342a2a3742189f3eea6f
#
_cell.length_a   1.000
_cell.length_b   1.000
_cell.length_c   1.000
_cell.angle_alpha   90.00
_cell.angle_beta   90.00
_cell.angle_gamma   90.00
#
_symmetry.space_group_name_H-M   'P 1'
#
loop_
_entity.id
_entity.type
_entity.pdbx_description
1 polymer ?
#
loop_
_entity_poly.entity_id
_entity_poly.type
_entity_poly.pdbx_seq_one_letter_code
_entity_poly.pdbx_strand_id
1 'polypeptide(L)'
;MKSTGVRLVALLACLGVCGAYAADSATVPLSEEIAAQEAIYKSTGAEVPAGYVIDRSLTSYTQALAEGFDRALGMLRPGDRWLDIGAGRGQAILDYYTPRFDMLHFEGREERGSKAQAVAMSIEDRRTPEWHAKAATLPPDKIRYLADRRLREYSLEELGKFKLISDVIGGFSYTTTLSLFVERVLNLLEVNGSFFTVLADVRSEASANDPFYAGSPFLTAIAGADGAEVKICAWLKSISCVQVTCEFKGNWRPPIESFHVRKTCNEVSVPTLAPTHFTAGTPPERGFKLAK
;
A
#
# COMPACT_ATOMS: atom_id res chain seq x y z
N MET A 1 55.48 6.75 -60.58
CA MET A 1 54.15 7.34 -60.59
C MET A 1 53.13 6.24 -60.19
N LYS A 2 52.71 6.19 -58.94
CA LYS A 2 51.67 5.30 -58.46
C LYS A 2 50.67 6.11 -57.67
N SER A 3 49.45 6.22 -58.18
CA SER A 3 48.31 6.89 -57.61
C SER A 3 47.65 5.98 -56.56
N THR A 4 47.56 6.42 -55.31
CA THR A 4 46.88 5.74 -54.23
C THR A 4 45.51 6.40 -54.07
N GLY A 5 44.45 5.66 -54.47
CA GLY A 5 43.08 6.06 -54.26
C GLY A 5 42.62 5.80 -52.84
N VAL A 6 42.20 6.84 -52.16
CA VAL A 6 41.55 6.78 -50.85
C VAL A 6 40.07 6.49 -51.07
N ARG A 7 39.59 5.35 -50.55
CA ARG A 7 38.17 5.05 -50.47
C ARG A 7 37.59 5.63 -49.19
N LEU A 8 36.72 6.58 -49.34
CA LEU A 8 35.89 7.15 -48.28
C LEU A 8 34.75 6.18 -47.96
N VAL A 9 34.77 5.58 -46.79
CA VAL A 9 33.63 4.76 -46.25
C VAL A 9 32.73 5.69 -45.47
N ALA A 10 31.55 5.96 -45.99
CA ALA A 10 30.52 6.70 -45.30
C ALA A 10 29.83 5.77 -44.29
N LEU A 11 30.05 6.04 -43.01
CA LEU A 11 29.26 5.41 -41.92
C LEU A 11 27.93 6.15 -41.80
N LEU A 12 26.84 5.51 -42.23
CA LEU A 12 25.49 5.98 -41.89
C LEU A 12 25.23 5.59 -40.43
N ALA A 13 25.25 6.56 -39.53
CA ALA A 13 24.75 6.43 -38.17
C ALA A 13 23.22 6.52 -38.21
N CYS A 14 22.54 5.37 -38.08
CA CYS A 14 21.10 5.32 -37.76
C CYS A 14 20.90 5.77 -36.32
N LEU A 15 20.59 7.05 -36.13
CA LEU A 15 20.04 7.57 -34.89
C LEU A 15 18.58 7.05 -34.75
N GLY A 16 18.43 5.90 -34.11
CA GLY A 16 17.16 5.43 -33.61
C GLY A 16 16.68 6.37 -32.51
N VAL A 17 15.74 7.24 -32.80
CA VAL A 17 15.00 7.99 -31.80
C VAL A 17 14.06 7.00 -31.12
N CYS A 18 14.51 6.40 -30.01
CA CYS A 18 13.62 5.78 -29.03
C CYS A 18 12.82 6.90 -28.37
N GLY A 19 11.70 7.26 -28.96
CA GLY A 19 10.68 8.07 -28.30
C GLY A 19 10.14 7.31 -27.09
N ALA A 20 10.67 7.62 -25.92
CA ALA A 20 10.03 7.25 -24.66
C ALA A 20 8.69 7.99 -24.62
N TYR A 21 7.61 7.31 -24.94
CA TYR A 21 6.27 7.76 -24.58
C TYR A 21 6.18 7.65 -23.04
N ALA A 22 6.64 8.67 -22.34
CA ALA A 22 6.18 8.95 -21.01
C ALA A 22 4.69 9.29 -21.17
N ALA A 23 3.81 8.31 -20.90
CA ALA A 23 2.42 8.61 -20.66
C ALA A 23 2.40 9.55 -19.46
N ASP A 24 2.10 10.80 -19.73
CA ASP A 24 1.81 11.82 -18.74
C ASP A 24 0.56 11.35 -17.99
N SER A 25 0.74 10.49 -16.98
CA SER A 25 -0.33 10.17 -16.06
C SER A 25 -0.57 11.44 -15.27
N ALA A 26 -1.61 12.18 -15.66
CA ALA A 26 -2.07 13.35 -14.94
C ALA A 26 -2.20 12.97 -13.47
N THR A 27 -1.20 13.29 -12.68
CA THR A 27 -1.23 13.10 -11.23
C THR A 27 -2.24 14.09 -10.70
N VAL A 28 -3.35 13.57 -10.15
CA VAL A 28 -4.31 14.41 -9.45
C VAL A 28 -3.54 15.17 -8.37
N PRO A 29 -3.66 16.51 -8.30
CA PRO A 29 -2.97 17.28 -7.29
C PRO A 29 -3.29 16.75 -5.89
N LEU A 30 -2.30 16.71 -5.01
CA LEU A 30 -2.43 16.25 -3.63
C LEU A 30 -3.62 16.90 -2.91
N SER A 31 -3.84 18.20 -3.16
CA SER A 31 -4.97 18.97 -2.63
C SER A 31 -6.34 18.43 -3.05
N GLU A 32 -6.48 17.94 -4.27
CA GLU A 32 -7.73 17.37 -4.76
C GLU A 32 -8.02 15.99 -4.15
N GLU A 33 -7.00 15.16 -3.99
CA GLU A 33 -7.14 13.87 -3.31
C GLU A 33 -7.49 14.05 -1.83
N ILE A 34 -6.86 15.01 -1.13
CA ILE A 34 -7.19 15.35 0.25
C ILE A 34 -8.62 15.87 0.32
N ALA A 35 -9.01 16.78 -0.56
CA ALA A 35 -10.37 17.33 -0.59
C ALA A 35 -11.41 16.24 -0.88
N ALA A 36 -11.13 15.30 -1.78
CA ALA A 36 -12.02 14.17 -2.05
C ALA A 36 -12.16 13.25 -0.85
N GLN A 37 -11.06 12.93 -0.19
CA GLN A 37 -11.05 12.14 1.04
C GLN A 37 -11.81 12.87 2.16
N GLU A 38 -11.57 14.16 2.36
CA GLU A 38 -12.31 14.98 3.32
C GLU A 38 -13.80 15.03 3.02
N ALA A 39 -14.20 15.17 1.76
CA ALA A 39 -15.60 15.17 1.36
C ALA A 39 -16.31 13.86 1.73
N ILE A 40 -15.64 12.71 1.53
CA ILE A 40 -16.15 11.39 1.91
C ILE A 40 -16.42 11.34 3.41
N TYR A 41 -15.54 11.88 4.23
CA TYR A 41 -15.69 11.87 5.68
C TYR A 41 -16.70 12.87 6.21
N LYS A 42 -16.76 14.06 5.62
CA LYS A 42 -17.76 15.08 5.98
C LYS A 42 -19.18 14.67 5.60
N SER A 43 -19.33 13.83 4.56
CA SER A 43 -20.65 13.34 4.13
C SER A 43 -21.28 12.35 5.12
N THR A 44 -20.51 11.79 6.05
CA THR A 44 -20.99 10.77 6.98
C THR A 44 -21.70 11.32 8.21
N GLY A 45 -21.73 12.65 8.40
CA GLY A 45 -22.34 13.28 9.59
C GLY A 45 -21.68 12.92 10.92
N ALA A 46 -20.61 12.12 10.90
CA ALA A 46 -19.84 11.84 12.09
C ALA A 46 -19.00 13.08 12.42
N GLU A 47 -19.15 13.61 13.61
CA GLU A 47 -18.14 14.45 14.24
C GLU A 47 -16.89 13.58 14.43
N VAL A 48 -16.13 13.40 13.35
CA VAL A 48 -14.86 12.71 13.45
C VAL A 48 -13.87 13.72 14.05
N PRO A 49 -13.41 13.49 15.28
CA PRO A 49 -12.39 14.36 15.85
C PRO A 49 -11.17 14.30 14.95
N ALA A 50 -10.88 15.44 14.30
CA ALA A 50 -9.67 15.67 13.54
C ALA A 50 -9.15 14.44 12.76
N GLY A 51 -9.76 14.14 11.60
CA GLY A 51 -9.24 13.23 10.58
C GLY A 51 -9.56 11.76 10.76
N TYR A 52 -9.51 11.09 9.71
CA TYR A 52 -9.91 9.73 9.32
C TYR A 52 -9.27 8.56 10.08
N VAL A 53 -8.64 8.81 11.20
CA VAL A 53 -7.76 7.80 11.77
C VAL A 53 -8.54 6.99 12.77
N ILE A 54 -9.06 5.87 12.32
CA ILE A 54 -9.37 4.78 13.23
C ILE A 54 -8.04 4.11 13.55
N ASP A 55 -7.55 4.39 14.76
CA ASP A 55 -6.34 3.77 15.26
C ASP A 55 -6.57 2.27 15.45
N ARG A 56 -5.74 1.45 14.83
CA ARG A 56 -5.88 -0.01 14.86
C ARG A 56 -4.71 -0.62 15.61
N SER A 57 -5.05 -1.43 16.62
CA SER A 57 -4.07 -2.24 17.33
C SER A 57 -3.46 -3.32 16.46
N LEU A 58 -2.34 -3.88 16.87
CA LEU A 58 -1.75 -5.03 16.19
C LEU A 58 -2.69 -6.24 16.17
N THR A 59 -3.55 -6.42 17.18
CA THR A 59 -4.63 -7.43 17.15
C THR A 59 -5.58 -7.19 15.98
N SER A 60 -5.99 -5.95 15.74
CA SER A 60 -6.85 -5.62 14.60
C SER A 60 -6.16 -5.94 13.27
N TYR A 61 -4.85 -5.72 13.18
CA TYR A 61 -4.05 -6.09 11.99
C TYR A 61 -4.06 -7.60 11.76
N THR A 62 -3.81 -8.41 12.78
CA THR A 62 -3.81 -9.88 12.65
C THR A 62 -5.18 -10.44 12.27
N GLN A 63 -6.26 -9.76 12.65
CA GLN A 63 -7.62 -10.13 12.28
C GLN A 63 -7.99 -9.67 10.86
N ALA A 64 -7.59 -8.47 10.47
CA ALA A 64 -7.94 -7.88 9.17
C ALA A 64 -7.09 -8.46 8.03
N LEU A 65 -5.79 -8.58 8.21
CA LEU A 65 -4.86 -9.02 7.19
C LEU A 65 -4.98 -10.52 6.91
N ALA A 66 -4.50 -10.95 5.74
CA ALA A 66 -4.48 -12.35 5.33
C ALA A 66 -3.68 -13.22 6.29
N GLU A 67 -4.03 -14.50 6.35
CA GLU A 67 -3.35 -15.49 7.19
C GLU A 67 -1.83 -15.44 6.97
N GLY A 68 -1.09 -15.51 8.06
CA GLY A 68 0.37 -15.49 8.06
C GLY A 68 1.00 -14.12 8.26
N PHE A 69 0.22 -13.02 8.38
CA PHE A 69 0.77 -11.70 8.72
C PHE A 69 1.52 -11.75 10.07
N ASP A 70 0.92 -12.34 11.08
CA ASP A 70 1.51 -12.50 12.40
C ASP A 70 2.82 -13.32 12.35
N ARG A 71 2.83 -14.39 11.54
CA ARG A 71 4.04 -15.21 11.32
C ARG A 71 5.12 -14.38 10.60
N ALA A 72 4.76 -13.65 9.53
CA ALA A 72 5.70 -12.82 8.81
C ALA A 72 6.35 -11.77 9.72
N LEU A 73 5.53 -11.10 10.55
CA LEU A 73 5.98 -10.13 11.54
C LEU A 73 6.91 -10.79 12.60
N GLY A 74 6.53 -11.98 13.10
CA GLY A 74 7.29 -12.72 14.09
C GLY A 74 8.62 -13.30 13.56
N MET A 75 8.76 -13.44 12.25
CA MET A 75 10.00 -13.94 11.60
C MET A 75 10.98 -12.82 11.25
N LEU A 76 10.64 -11.57 11.45
CA LEU A 76 11.56 -10.45 11.23
C LEU A 76 12.79 -10.59 12.14
N ARG A 77 13.96 -10.28 11.60
CA ARG A 77 15.26 -10.40 12.26
C ARG A 77 15.85 -9.02 12.57
N PRO A 78 16.89 -8.94 13.40
CA PRO A 78 17.69 -7.72 13.49
C PRO A 78 18.18 -7.30 12.10
N GLY A 79 17.94 -6.03 11.74
CA GLY A 79 18.27 -5.51 10.41
C GLY A 79 17.11 -5.55 9.40
N ASP A 80 16.13 -6.42 9.59
CA ASP A 80 14.90 -6.37 8.79
C ASP A 80 14.10 -5.09 9.10
N ARG A 81 13.27 -4.68 8.13
CA ARG A 81 12.46 -3.47 8.23
C ARG A 81 11.00 -3.76 7.92
N TRP A 82 10.11 -3.21 8.73
CA TRP A 82 8.67 -3.20 8.52
C TRP A 82 8.18 -1.79 8.22
N LEU A 83 7.46 -1.60 7.10
CA LEU A 83 6.76 -0.36 6.76
C LEU A 83 5.26 -0.57 6.98
N ASP A 84 4.63 0.33 7.70
CA ASP A 84 3.18 0.39 7.91
C ASP A 84 2.61 1.63 7.21
N ILE A 85 1.88 1.42 6.10
CA ILE A 85 1.31 2.49 5.28
C ILE A 85 -0.10 2.81 5.78
N GLY A 86 -0.37 4.09 6.03
CA GLY A 86 -1.63 4.50 6.65
C GLY A 86 -1.68 4.17 8.14
N ALA A 87 -0.53 4.23 8.80
CA ALA A 87 -0.34 3.80 10.19
C ALA A 87 -1.17 4.59 11.23
N GLY A 88 -1.80 5.70 10.84
CA GLY A 88 -2.51 6.55 11.77
C GLY A 88 -1.62 7.04 12.91
N ARG A 89 -2.02 6.79 14.16
CA ARG A 89 -1.20 7.12 15.34
C ARG A 89 -0.03 6.15 15.55
N GLY A 90 0.06 5.08 14.76
CA GLY A 90 1.10 4.07 14.84
C GLY A 90 0.88 3.04 15.94
N GLN A 91 -0.38 2.81 16.38
CA GLN A 91 -0.67 1.90 17.48
C GLN A 91 -0.17 0.47 17.22
N ALA A 92 -0.31 -0.05 16.00
CA ALA A 92 0.19 -1.38 15.66
C ALA A 92 1.71 -1.51 15.87
N ILE A 93 2.46 -0.44 15.57
CA ILE A 93 3.91 -0.40 15.82
C ILE A 93 4.21 -0.27 17.33
N LEU A 94 3.47 0.54 18.06
CA LEU A 94 3.62 0.63 19.52
C LEU A 94 3.36 -0.73 20.19
N ASP A 95 2.33 -1.44 19.75
CA ASP A 95 2.00 -2.78 20.23
C ASP A 95 3.12 -3.77 19.90
N TYR A 96 3.71 -3.68 18.70
CA TYR A 96 4.81 -4.55 18.29
C TYR A 96 6.01 -4.50 19.23
N TYR A 97 6.27 -3.36 19.84
CA TYR A 97 7.34 -3.17 20.82
C TYR A 97 6.88 -3.29 22.28
N THR A 98 5.66 -3.77 22.52
CA THR A 98 5.12 -3.90 23.89
C THR A 98 5.11 -5.37 24.30
N PRO A 99 5.85 -5.74 25.38
CA PRO A 99 5.97 -7.15 25.82
C PRO A 99 4.62 -7.82 26.14
N ARG A 100 3.67 -7.06 26.71
CA ARG A 100 2.33 -7.57 27.02
C ARG A 100 1.60 -8.10 25.81
N PHE A 101 1.86 -7.51 24.65
CA PHE A 101 1.23 -7.93 23.41
C PHE A 101 1.77 -9.29 22.96
N ASP A 102 3.08 -9.49 23.10
CA ASP A 102 3.73 -10.75 22.77
C ASP A 102 3.19 -11.91 23.61
N MET A 103 2.97 -11.67 24.91
CA MET A 103 2.48 -12.70 25.84
C MET A 103 1.04 -13.18 25.54
N LEU A 104 0.15 -12.31 25.07
CA LEU A 104 -1.25 -12.63 24.88
C LEU A 104 -1.57 -13.30 23.54
N HIS A 105 -0.76 -13.08 22.51
CA HIS A 105 -1.10 -13.45 21.13
C HIS A 105 -0.03 -14.28 20.43
N PHE A 106 1.14 -14.44 21.04
CA PHE A 106 2.29 -14.99 20.33
C PHE A 106 3.24 -15.76 21.26
N GLU A 107 2.74 -16.86 21.83
CA GLU A 107 3.57 -17.76 22.64
C GLU A 107 4.95 -18.02 21.99
N GLY A 108 6.01 -17.90 22.78
CA GLY A 108 7.38 -18.12 22.31
C GLY A 108 8.00 -16.97 21.51
N ARG A 109 7.43 -15.77 21.52
CA ARG A 109 7.94 -14.62 20.76
C ARG A 109 8.41 -13.46 21.64
N GLU A 110 9.03 -13.78 22.72
CA GLU A 110 9.48 -12.86 23.79
C GLU A 110 10.45 -11.77 23.28
N GLU A 111 11.08 -11.98 22.13
CA GLU A 111 12.09 -11.06 21.59
C GLU A 111 11.60 -10.24 20.37
N ARG A 112 10.32 -10.22 20.09
CA ARG A 112 9.78 -9.59 18.89
C ARG A 112 10.14 -8.11 18.78
N GLY A 113 9.90 -7.36 19.84
CA GLY A 113 10.16 -5.95 19.90
C GLY A 113 11.63 -5.52 19.77
N SER A 114 12.57 -6.47 19.91
CA SER A 114 13.99 -6.18 19.76
C SER A 114 14.52 -6.37 18.35
N LYS A 115 13.76 -7.01 17.45
CA LYS A 115 14.29 -7.52 16.19
C LYS A 115 14.31 -6.51 15.06
N ALA A 116 13.18 -6.10 14.53
CA ALA A 116 13.12 -5.28 13.32
C ALA A 116 13.09 -3.77 13.61
N GLN A 117 13.42 -2.97 12.59
CA GLN A 117 13.08 -1.55 12.55
C GLN A 117 11.64 -1.42 12.05
N ALA A 118 10.81 -0.58 12.68
CA ALA A 118 9.46 -0.29 12.21
C ALA A 118 9.34 1.18 11.78
N VAL A 119 8.67 1.38 10.63
CA VAL A 119 8.44 2.69 10.03
C VAL A 119 6.94 2.88 9.86
N ALA A 120 6.35 3.78 10.63
CA ALA A 120 4.99 4.28 10.40
C ALA A 120 5.00 5.30 9.27
N MET A 121 4.01 5.24 8.38
CA MET A 121 3.81 6.26 7.36
C MET A 121 2.37 6.76 7.40
N SER A 122 2.17 8.06 7.48
CA SER A 122 0.87 8.72 7.41
C SER A 122 0.96 10.01 6.61
N ILE A 123 -0.15 10.43 6.01
CA ILE A 123 -0.24 11.70 5.28
C ILE A 123 -0.23 12.93 6.21
N GLU A 124 -0.46 12.73 7.50
CA GLU A 124 -0.42 13.74 8.53
C GLU A 124 0.35 13.26 9.74
N ASP A 125 0.94 14.17 10.49
CA ASP A 125 1.56 13.83 11.77
C ASP A 125 0.50 13.57 12.83
N ARG A 126 0.37 12.28 13.20
CA ARG A 126 -0.60 11.80 14.19
C ARG A 126 0.06 11.22 15.43
N ARG A 127 1.36 11.48 15.62
CA ARG A 127 2.09 10.99 16.79
C ARG A 127 1.45 11.47 18.07
N THR A 128 1.34 10.55 19.03
CA THR A 128 0.82 10.81 20.38
C THR A 128 1.94 10.94 21.39
N PRO A 129 1.66 11.43 22.61
CA PRO A 129 2.62 11.38 23.71
C PRO A 129 3.16 9.97 23.96
N GLU A 130 2.33 8.92 23.79
CA GLU A 130 2.73 7.52 23.94
C GLU A 130 3.75 7.10 22.87
N TRP A 131 3.58 7.58 21.62
CA TRP A 131 4.56 7.36 20.57
C TRP A 131 5.93 7.94 20.97
N HIS A 132 5.96 9.19 21.39
CA HIS A 132 7.20 9.86 21.78
C HIS A 132 7.85 9.20 23.00
N ALA A 133 7.05 8.83 24.01
CA ALA A 133 7.53 8.12 25.18
C ALA A 133 8.15 6.78 24.82
N LYS A 134 7.49 6.00 23.92
CA LYS A 134 8.00 4.71 23.45
C LYS A 134 9.27 4.88 22.63
N ALA A 135 9.28 5.81 21.67
CA ALA A 135 10.45 6.09 20.85
C ALA A 135 11.68 6.43 21.68
N ALA A 136 11.51 7.19 22.78
CA ALA A 136 12.59 7.55 23.69
C ALA A 136 13.19 6.35 24.47
N THR A 137 12.46 5.24 24.58
CA THR A 137 12.94 4.02 25.27
C THR A 137 13.64 3.03 24.35
N LEU A 138 13.59 3.26 23.06
CA LEU A 138 14.17 2.36 22.05
C LEU A 138 15.50 2.90 21.51
N PRO A 139 16.38 2.06 20.98
CA PRO A 139 17.57 2.52 20.27
C PRO A 139 17.21 3.53 19.17
N PRO A 140 18.09 4.48 18.85
CA PRO A 140 17.89 5.42 17.74
C PRO A 140 17.48 4.70 16.46
N ASP A 141 16.57 5.28 15.70
CA ASP A 141 16.02 4.77 14.44
C ASP A 141 15.29 3.42 14.51
N LYS A 142 15.11 2.85 15.70
CA LYS A 142 14.37 1.60 15.85
C LYS A 142 12.90 1.74 15.43
N ILE A 143 12.33 2.89 15.75
CA ILE A 143 10.98 3.29 15.39
C ILE A 143 11.05 4.65 14.70
N ARG A 144 10.45 4.74 13.52
CA ARG A 144 10.39 6.00 12.74
C ARG A 144 8.95 6.31 12.38
N TYR A 145 8.65 7.59 12.27
CA TYR A 145 7.35 8.05 11.76
C TYR A 145 7.58 9.03 10.62
N LEU A 146 7.02 8.74 9.47
CA LEU A 146 7.06 9.56 8.26
C LEU A 146 5.69 10.20 8.07
N ALA A 147 5.65 11.52 8.10
CA ALA A 147 4.42 12.30 7.97
C ALA A 147 4.50 13.30 6.82
N ASP A 148 3.36 13.93 6.53
CA ASP A 148 3.21 15.07 5.64
C ASP A 148 3.53 14.81 4.17
N ARG A 149 3.74 13.54 3.80
CA ARG A 149 4.01 13.11 2.41
C ARG A 149 3.33 11.78 2.13
N ARG A 150 2.88 11.60 0.90
CA ARG A 150 2.36 10.31 0.41
C ARG A 150 3.49 9.39 0.02
N LEU A 151 3.23 8.08 -0.01
CA LEU A 151 4.21 7.07 -0.44
C LEU A 151 4.89 7.43 -1.78
N ARG A 152 4.16 7.98 -2.74
CA ARG A 152 4.67 8.36 -4.06
C ARG A 152 5.66 9.54 -4.05
N GLU A 153 5.67 10.33 -2.99
CA GLU A 153 6.50 11.53 -2.86
C GLU A 153 7.85 11.27 -2.20
N TYR A 154 8.04 10.05 -1.66
CA TYR A 154 9.35 9.59 -1.19
C TYR A 154 10.11 8.91 -2.32
N SER A 155 11.41 9.09 -2.48
CA SER A 155 12.21 8.30 -3.40
C SER A 155 12.39 6.85 -2.88
N LEU A 156 12.68 5.91 -3.79
CA LEU A 156 13.00 4.54 -3.38
C LEU A 156 14.31 4.47 -2.58
N GLU A 157 15.24 5.35 -2.88
CA GLU A 157 16.52 5.48 -2.16
C GLU A 157 16.30 6.00 -0.74
N GLU A 158 15.46 7.04 -0.58
CA GLU A 158 15.10 7.64 0.70
C GLU A 158 14.44 6.64 1.67
N LEU A 159 13.55 5.81 1.14
CA LEU A 159 12.86 4.79 1.93
C LEU A 159 13.70 3.51 2.12
N GLY A 160 14.48 3.13 1.12
CA GLY A 160 15.19 1.85 1.09
C GLY A 160 14.27 0.65 0.92
N LYS A 161 14.73 -0.53 1.31
CA LYS A 161 13.98 -1.79 1.17
C LYS A 161 13.35 -2.23 2.50
N PHE A 162 12.27 -3.02 2.37
CA PHE A 162 11.53 -3.57 3.49
C PHE A 162 11.31 -5.07 3.32
N LYS A 163 11.37 -5.80 4.42
CA LYS A 163 11.03 -7.23 4.48
C LYS A 163 9.53 -7.44 4.59
N LEU A 164 8.86 -6.53 5.26
CA LEU A 164 7.41 -6.55 5.48
C LEU A 164 6.83 -5.16 5.19
N ILE A 165 5.73 -5.12 4.46
CA ILE A 165 4.91 -3.91 4.29
C ILE A 165 3.47 -4.28 4.66
N SER A 166 2.81 -3.45 5.46
CA SER A 166 1.39 -3.54 5.78
C SER A 166 0.64 -2.27 5.37
N ASP A 167 -0.62 -2.45 5.02
CA ASP A 167 -1.54 -1.37 4.68
C ASP A 167 -2.96 -1.81 5.08
N VAL A 168 -3.43 -1.35 6.23
CA VAL A 168 -4.78 -1.68 6.72
C VAL A 168 -5.69 -0.47 6.52
N ILE A 169 -6.42 -0.47 5.40
CA ILE A 169 -7.29 0.64 5.00
C ILE A 169 -6.47 1.95 4.91
N GLY A 170 -5.32 1.86 4.30
CA GLY A 170 -4.41 2.97 4.04
C GLY A 170 -4.34 3.32 2.56
N GLY A 171 -3.12 3.51 2.03
CA GLY A 171 -2.89 3.95 0.66
C GLY A 171 -3.54 3.07 -0.41
N PHE A 172 -3.53 1.75 -0.24
CA PHE A 172 -4.15 0.80 -1.16
C PHE A 172 -5.67 1.03 -1.30
N SER A 173 -6.34 1.36 -0.21
CA SER A 173 -7.79 1.60 -0.17
C SER A 173 -8.22 2.96 -0.71
N TYR A 174 -7.31 3.94 -0.74
CA TYR A 174 -7.66 5.33 -1.08
C TYR A 174 -6.95 5.90 -2.31
N THR A 175 -5.90 5.25 -2.83
CA THR A 175 -5.17 5.80 -3.97
C THR A 175 -6.01 5.88 -5.24
N THR A 176 -5.82 6.95 -6.00
CA THR A 176 -6.40 7.13 -7.34
C THR A 176 -5.57 6.48 -8.44
N THR A 177 -4.37 6.00 -8.11
CA THR A 177 -3.40 5.40 -9.04
C THR A 177 -2.97 4.03 -8.55
N LEU A 178 -3.93 3.07 -8.51
CA LEU A 178 -3.77 1.78 -7.84
C LEU A 178 -2.58 0.96 -8.37
N SER A 179 -2.39 0.88 -9.68
CA SER A 179 -1.27 0.13 -10.27
C SER A 179 0.08 0.73 -9.91
N LEU A 180 0.21 2.06 -9.95
CA LEU A 180 1.45 2.76 -9.56
C LEU A 180 1.74 2.60 -8.06
N PHE A 181 0.70 2.60 -7.23
CA PHE A 181 0.85 2.33 -5.80
C PHE A 181 1.42 0.93 -5.55
N VAL A 182 0.83 -0.09 -6.19
CA VAL A 182 1.28 -1.48 -6.04
C VAL A 182 2.69 -1.67 -6.58
N GLU A 183 3.00 -1.10 -7.75
CA GLU A 183 4.35 -1.12 -8.32
C GLU A 183 5.37 -0.53 -7.35
N ARG A 184 5.03 0.61 -6.74
CA ARG A 184 5.90 1.25 -5.77
C ARG A 184 6.12 0.41 -4.53
N VAL A 185 5.07 -0.17 -3.96
CA VAL A 185 5.16 -1.09 -2.82
C VAL A 185 6.05 -2.27 -3.15
N LEU A 186 5.85 -2.90 -4.32
CA LEU A 186 6.66 -4.04 -4.76
C LEU A 186 8.12 -3.65 -5.02
N ASN A 187 8.37 -2.42 -5.49
CA ASN A 187 9.72 -1.91 -5.64
C ASN A 187 10.39 -1.60 -4.30
N LEU A 188 9.65 -1.32 -3.24
CA LEU A 188 10.17 -1.17 -1.87
C LEU A 188 10.41 -2.52 -1.18
N LEU A 189 9.76 -3.59 -1.62
CA LEU A 189 9.99 -4.92 -1.05
C LEU A 189 11.35 -5.51 -1.47
N GLU A 190 11.99 -6.17 -0.52
CA GLU A 190 13.05 -7.14 -0.80
C GLU A 190 12.50 -8.34 -1.56
N VAL A 191 13.36 -9.09 -2.24
CA VAL A 191 13.01 -10.43 -2.74
C VAL A 191 12.68 -11.32 -1.53
N ASN A 192 11.61 -12.08 -1.62
CA ASN A 192 10.99 -12.83 -0.53
C ASN A 192 10.41 -11.95 0.60
N GLY A 193 10.28 -10.65 0.40
CA GLY A 193 9.47 -9.77 1.24
C GLY A 193 7.99 -9.93 0.97
N SER A 194 7.16 -9.48 1.91
CA SER A 194 5.72 -9.63 1.90
C SER A 194 5.00 -8.29 2.05
N PHE A 195 3.96 -8.10 1.24
CA PHE A 195 3.00 -7.01 1.37
C PHE A 195 1.65 -7.58 1.79
N PHE A 196 1.07 -7.04 2.85
CA PHE A 196 -0.26 -7.39 3.33
C PHE A 196 -1.15 -6.16 3.29
N THR A 197 -2.34 -6.31 2.71
CA THR A 197 -3.31 -5.22 2.60
C THR A 197 -4.74 -5.72 2.58
N VAL A 198 -5.69 -4.80 2.72
CA VAL A 198 -7.12 -5.09 2.69
C VAL A 198 -7.86 -4.08 1.83
N LEU A 199 -8.99 -4.53 1.26
CA LEU A 199 -10.02 -3.67 0.70
C LEU A 199 -11.35 -3.97 1.38
N ALA A 200 -12.15 -2.95 1.62
CA ALA A 200 -13.56 -3.18 1.92
C ALA A 200 -14.23 -3.70 0.66
N ASP A 201 -14.83 -4.89 0.76
CA ASP A 201 -15.72 -5.43 -0.27
C ASP A 201 -17.16 -5.24 0.20
N VAL A 202 -17.87 -4.33 -0.43
CA VAL A 202 -19.15 -3.83 0.05
C VAL A 202 -20.29 -4.21 -0.88
N ARG A 203 -20.03 -5.03 -1.87
CA ARG A 203 -21.05 -5.39 -2.86
C ARG A 203 -22.10 -6.39 -2.35
N SER A 204 -22.46 -6.36 -1.06
CA SER A 204 -23.66 -7.05 -0.61
C SER A 204 -24.85 -6.10 -0.74
N GLU A 205 -25.94 -6.57 -1.35
CA GLU A 205 -27.19 -5.80 -1.54
C GLU A 205 -27.77 -5.24 -0.23
N ALA A 206 -27.45 -5.84 0.91
CA ALA A 206 -27.85 -5.39 2.23
C ALA A 206 -27.11 -4.12 2.71
N SER A 207 -26.12 -3.65 2.00
CA SER A 207 -25.13 -2.69 2.52
C SER A 207 -25.39 -1.23 2.17
N ALA A 208 -26.13 -0.94 1.13
CA ALA A 208 -26.33 0.45 0.65
C ALA A 208 -26.94 1.39 1.70
N ASN A 209 -27.59 0.87 2.73
CA ASN A 209 -28.20 1.63 3.83
C ASN A 209 -27.57 1.35 5.20
N ASP A 210 -26.48 0.60 5.27
CA ASP A 210 -25.83 0.29 6.54
C ASP A 210 -24.99 1.49 7.00
N PRO A 211 -25.23 2.08 8.19
CA PRO A 211 -24.46 3.21 8.71
C PRO A 211 -22.96 2.92 8.87
N PHE A 212 -22.55 1.63 8.89
CA PHE A 212 -21.13 1.26 8.88
C PHE A 212 -20.40 1.61 7.59
N TYR A 213 -21.12 1.86 6.50
CA TYR A 213 -20.50 2.28 5.23
C TYR A 213 -20.25 3.78 5.15
N ALA A 214 -20.81 4.55 6.05
CA ALA A 214 -20.42 5.92 6.25
C ALA A 214 -18.93 5.96 6.66
N GLY A 215 -18.04 6.54 5.84
CA GLY A 215 -16.59 6.54 6.07
C GLY A 215 -15.85 5.31 5.58
N SER A 216 -16.50 4.42 4.82
CA SER A 216 -15.83 3.32 4.12
C SER A 216 -14.78 3.84 3.15
N PRO A 217 -13.68 3.10 2.97
CA PRO A 217 -12.81 3.32 1.83
C PRO A 217 -13.56 3.10 0.51
N PHE A 218 -12.96 3.52 -0.59
CA PHE A 218 -13.57 3.35 -1.90
C PHE A 218 -13.89 1.90 -2.22
N LEU A 219 -15.14 1.64 -2.65
CA LEU A 219 -15.42 0.46 -3.43
C LEU A 219 -14.61 0.49 -4.71
N THR A 220 -13.92 -0.58 -4.98
CA THR A 220 -12.98 -0.64 -6.10
C THR A 220 -13.50 -1.60 -7.18
N ALA A 221 -13.67 -1.09 -8.41
CA ALA A 221 -14.00 -1.88 -9.58
C ALA A 221 -12.88 -1.83 -10.61
N ILE A 222 -12.55 -2.97 -11.23
CA ILE A 222 -11.66 -3.04 -12.38
C ILE A 222 -12.45 -3.61 -13.55
N ALA A 223 -12.43 -2.91 -14.69
CA ALA A 223 -12.92 -3.42 -15.96
C ALA A 223 -11.74 -3.94 -16.82
N GLY A 224 -11.88 -5.09 -17.41
CA GLY A 224 -10.97 -5.61 -18.43
C GLY A 224 -11.00 -4.79 -19.72
N ALA A 225 -10.13 -5.11 -20.65
CA ALA A 225 -10.08 -4.45 -21.96
C ALA A 225 -11.39 -4.63 -22.75
N ASP A 226 -12.08 -5.74 -22.54
CA ASP A 226 -13.39 -6.11 -23.10
C ASP A 226 -14.57 -5.53 -22.30
N GLY A 227 -14.33 -4.85 -21.20
CA GLY A 227 -15.34 -4.31 -20.29
C GLY A 227 -15.85 -5.30 -19.24
N ALA A 228 -15.41 -6.56 -19.27
CA ALA A 228 -15.76 -7.53 -18.23
C ALA A 228 -15.13 -7.15 -16.88
N GLU A 229 -15.81 -7.51 -15.78
CA GLU A 229 -15.28 -7.27 -14.44
C GLU A 229 -14.04 -8.13 -14.18
N VAL A 230 -12.99 -7.49 -13.68
CA VAL A 230 -11.76 -8.16 -13.22
C VAL A 230 -11.69 -8.04 -11.69
N LYS A 231 -11.67 -9.16 -11.00
CA LYS A 231 -11.47 -9.17 -9.54
C LYS A 231 -10.09 -8.67 -9.18
N ILE A 232 -9.98 -7.91 -8.08
CA ILE A 232 -8.69 -7.39 -7.56
C ILE A 232 -7.69 -8.52 -7.36
N CYS A 233 -8.13 -9.64 -6.78
CA CYS A 233 -7.29 -10.83 -6.61
C CYS A 233 -6.73 -11.36 -7.93
N ALA A 234 -7.54 -11.40 -8.99
CA ALA A 234 -7.12 -11.86 -10.31
C ALA A 234 -6.09 -10.88 -10.93
N TRP A 235 -6.33 -9.58 -10.79
CA TRP A 235 -5.37 -8.57 -11.23
C TRP A 235 -4.05 -8.66 -10.47
N LEU A 236 -4.06 -8.80 -9.14
CA LEU A 236 -2.84 -8.97 -8.35
C LEU A 236 -2.07 -10.23 -8.75
N LYS A 237 -2.78 -11.35 -9.04
CA LYS A 237 -2.18 -12.60 -9.52
C LYS A 237 -1.57 -12.50 -10.93
N SER A 238 -1.96 -11.51 -11.72
CA SER A 238 -1.38 -11.26 -13.05
C SER A 238 -0.07 -10.49 -13.02
N ILE A 239 0.33 -9.97 -11.86
CA ILE A 239 1.62 -9.28 -11.68
C ILE A 239 2.76 -10.32 -11.79
N SER A 240 3.80 -9.99 -12.53
CA SER A 240 4.98 -10.85 -12.61
C SER A 240 5.77 -10.86 -11.31
N CYS A 241 6.48 -11.94 -11.04
CA CYS A 241 7.40 -12.02 -9.89
C CYS A 241 6.72 -11.87 -8.51
N VAL A 242 5.46 -12.28 -8.40
CA VAL A 242 4.75 -12.34 -7.13
C VAL A 242 4.01 -13.66 -6.94
N GLN A 243 3.75 -14.01 -5.68
CA GLN A 243 2.78 -15.01 -5.25
C GLN A 243 1.70 -14.29 -4.46
N VAL A 244 0.43 -14.56 -4.78
CA VAL A 244 -0.71 -13.84 -4.18
C VAL A 244 -1.68 -14.84 -3.55
N THR A 245 -2.02 -14.59 -2.29
CA THR A 245 -3.11 -15.23 -1.56
C THR A 245 -4.18 -14.18 -1.27
N CYS A 246 -5.44 -14.55 -1.43
CA CYS A 246 -6.59 -13.67 -1.19
C CYS A 246 -7.56 -14.39 -0.27
N GLU A 247 -8.11 -13.66 0.70
CA GLU A 247 -9.07 -14.17 1.67
C GLU A 247 -10.24 -13.21 1.78
N PHE A 248 -11.45 -13.72 1.67
CA PHE A 248 -12.67 -12.97 1.94
C PHE A 248 -13.09 -13.16 3.40
N LYS A 249 -13.32 -12.05 4.11
CA LYS A 249 -13.73 -12.00 5.52
C LYS A 249 -15.11 -11.37 5.66
N GLY A 250 -16.14 -12.17 5.41
CA GLY A 250 -17.54 -11.72 5.41
C GLY A 250 -18.11 -11.41 6.79
N ASN A 251 -17.41 -11.78 7.86
CA ASN A 251 -17.78 -11.45 9.25
C ASN A 251 -17.37 -10.03 9.68
N TRP A 252 -16.60 -9.33 8.86
CA TRP A 252 -16.28 -7.91 9.08
C TRP A 252 -17.45 -7.01 8.67
N ARG A 253 -17.45 -5.80 9.21
CA ARG A 253 -18.43 -4.76 8.86
C ARG A 253 -17.67 -3.47 8.50
N PRO A 254 -17.61 -3.04 7.24
CA PRO A 254 -18.03 -3.79 6.04
C PRO A 254 -17.21 -5.08 5.84
N PRO A 255 -17.69 -6.04 5.04
CA PRO A 255 -16.89 -7.18 4.62
C PRO A 255 -15.60 -6.71 3.95
N ILE A 256 -14.51 -7.45 4.15
CA ILE A 256 -13.22 -7.12 3.58
C ILE A 256 -12.65 -8.28 2.77
N GLU A 257 -11.90 -7.96 1.74
CA GLU A 257 -11.00 -8.89 1.07
C GLU A 257 -9.57 -8.53 1.47
N SER A 258 -8.82 -9.49 1.98
CA SER A 258 -7.44 -9.33 2.38
C SER A 258 -6.50 -10.02 1.42
N PHE A 259 -5.35 -9.40 1.19
CA PHE A 259 -4.36 -9.83 0.21
C PHE A 259 -2.99 -9.98 0.87
N HIS A 260 -2.33 -11.09 0.56
CA HIS A 260 -0.92 -11.29 0.82
C HIS A 260 -0.19 -11.41 -0.52
N VAL A 261 0.72 -10.50 -0.79
CA VAL A 261 1.54 -10.47 -1.99
C VAL A 261 3.00 -10.68 -1.59
N ARG A 262 3.58 -11.82 -1.94
CA ARG A 262 5.00 -12.12 -1.72
C ARG A 262 5.79 -11.88 -3.00
N LYS A 263 6.80 -11.03 -2.93
CA LYS A 263 7.72 -10.77 -4.05
C LYS A 263 8.68 -11.94 -4.22
N THR A 264 8.81 -12.48 -5.45
CA THR A 264 9.63 -13.65 -5.73
C THR A 264 10.89 -13.36 -6.53
N CYS A 265 10.97 -12.23 -7.25
CA CYS A 265 12.16 -11.79 -7.97
C CYS A 265 12.24 -10.26 -8.07
N ASN A 266 13.33 -9.73 -8.64
CA ASN A 266 13.58 -8.28 -8.65
C ASN A 266 12.72 -7.52 -9.68
N GLU A 267 12.50 -8.11 -10.85
CA GLU A 267 11.84 -7.45 -11.97
C GLU A 267 10.33 -7.70 -11.92
N VAL A 268 9.61 -6.86 -11.20
CA VAL A 268 8.15 -6.91 -11.17
C VAL A 268 7.58 -6.09 -12.33
N SER A 269 6.51 -6.60 -12.94
CA SER A 269 5.71 -5.88 -13.93
C SER A 269 4.26 -5.89 -13.49
N VAL A 270 3.73 -4.72 -13.20
CA VAL A 270 2.35 -4.52 -12.73
C VAL A 270 1.49 -4.11 -13.94
N PRO A 271 0.44 -4.87 -14.29
CA PRO A 271 -0.47 -4.46 -15.35
C PRO A 271 -1.12 -3.11 -15.02
N THR A 272 -0.99 -2.16 -15.94
CA THR A 272 -1.43 -0.79 -15.75
C THR A 272 -2.95 -0.70 -15.65
N LEU A 273 -3.41 0.05 -14.66
CA LEU A 273 -4.81 0.41 -14.47
C LEU A 273 -4.99 1.90 -14.71
N ALA A 274 -5.77 2.24 -15.74
CA ALA A 274 -6.19 3.62 -15.98
C ALA A 274 -7.41 3.96 -15.14
N PRO A 275 -7.42 5.05 -14.35
CA PRO A 275 -8.60 5.48 -13.60
C PRO A 275 -9.74 5.84 -14.57
N THR A 276 -10.97 5.45 -14.24
CA THR A 276 -12.16 5.73 -15.05
C THR A 276 -13.14 6.68 -14.37
N HIS A 277 -13.33 6.55 -13.07
CA HIS A 277 -14.21 7.42 -12.30
C HIS A 277 -13.85 7.41 -10.81
N PHE A 278 -14.22 8.49 -10.16
CA PHE A 278 -14.28 8.62 -8.70
C PHE A 278 -15.61 9.27 -8.37
N THR A 279 -16.43 8.60 -7.57
CA THR A 279 -17.71 9.16 -7.11
C THR A 279 -17.72 9.29 -5.60
N ALA A 280 -18.04 10.50 -5.13
CA ALA A 280 -18.40 10.70 -3.74
C ALA A 280 -19.82 10.14 -3.54
N GLY A 281 -19.97 9.22 -2.63
CA GLY A 281 -21.23 8.57 -2.34
C GLY A 281 -21.16 7.84 -1.01
N THR A 282 -22.20 7.12 -0.67
CA THR A 282 -22.23 6.23 0.50
C THR A 282 -22.65 4.84 0.03
N PRO A 283 -21.69 3.96 -0.19
CA PRO A 283 -20.21 4.14 -0.11
C PRO A 283 -19.63 4.93 -1.31
N PRO A 284 -18.43 5.50 -1.16
CA PRO A 284 -17.71 6.09 -2.29
C PRO A 284 -17.16 5.02 -3.21
N GLU A 285 -17.05 5.30 -4.51
CA GLU A 285 -16.61 4.34 -5.50
C GLU A 285 -15.43 4.86 -6.33
N ARG A 286 -14.55 3.95 -6.71
CA ARG A 286 -13.51 4.20 -7.72
C ARG A 286 -13.47 3.09 -8.75
N GLY A 287 -13.29 3.47 -10.00
CA GLY A 287 -13.20 2.56 -11.13
C GLY A 287 -11.86 2.66 -11.84
N PHE A 288 -11.41 1.53 -12.36
CA PHE A 288 -10.22 1.42 -13.18
C PHE A 288 -10.50 0.57 -14.41
N LYS A 289 -9.72 0.78 -15.46
CA LYS A 289 -9.71 -0.06 -16.66
C LYS A 289 -8.31 -0.61 -16.88
N LEU A 290 -8.21 -1.91 -17.12
CA LEU A 290 -6.96 -2.54 -17.48
C LEU A 290 -6.49 -2.00 -18.83
N ALA A 291 -5.31 -1.43 -18.89
CA ALA A 291 -4.70 -0.99 -20.13
C ALA A 291 -4.40 -2.22 -21.02
N LYS A 292 -4.51 -2.00 -22.35
CA LYS A 292 -4.21 -3.03 -23.35
C LYS A 292 -2.72 -3.29 -23.43
#